data_18ba55aa3ca6fe7bd1b9902a0be600af
#
_entry.id   18ba55aa3ca6fe7bd1b9902a0be600af
#
_cell.length_a   1.000
_cell.length_b   1.000
_cell.length_c   1.000
_cell.angle_alpha   90.00
_cell.angle_beta   90.00
_cell.angle_gamma   90.00
#
_symmetry.space_group_name_H-M   'P 1'
#
loop_
_entity.id
_entity.type
_entity.pdbx_description
1 polymer ?
#
loop_
_entity_poly.entity_id
_entity_poly.type
_entity_poly.pdbx_seq_one_letter_code
_entity_poly.pdbx_strand_id
1 'polypeptide(L)'
;MTQFSARHAALVAIAAAAAAPAVRAQDTTPVVLTFSTVGDSRQDPNTYDQASVGATLSGQDATWLQNTRAFSRILRTIQSQKSTMLFFNGDMINGYGWAGFGYTSNATQSAIAGPVAPATTADIVGSDLMKHYRQYAFWRGMVAPLPETGTYVFPVPGNHETECKACPKNADGQKVSKVENEQAYAANMGDLIVDTARFTNVLGSPPLNVNYGPAVSYSPDGLTTDQGKLSYSFDYQGLHFAVINTDPVGQETSAPVAWLAADLAAASGRGAKRFFVFGHKPAYTYAYAPGVAGSGLDATPATTARRDAFWNVIEQYHATYFTGHMHTYNVSQPKGGAYQVIVGSAGSPFDATAAQAAAGVLAHPATDRDYAWATVKVHADGGVDILGYGFNASFGPTQLLGQYFIAP
;
A
#
# COMPACT_ATOMS: atom_id res chain seq x y z
N MET A 1 -15.44 43.07 55.64
CA MET A 1 -16.63 42.72 54.87
C MET A 1 -16.29 42.78 53.40
N THR A 2 -15.95 41.66 52.79
CA THR A 2 -15.72 41.57 51.34
C THR A 2 -16.29 40.20 50.87
N GLN A 3 -17.34 40.27 50.09
CA GLN A 3 -18.08 39.14 49.55
C GLN A 3 -17.26 38.48 48.41
N PHE A 4 -17.01 37.17 48.51
CA PHE A 4 -16.53 36.35 47.42
C PHE A 4 -17.72 35.79 46.61
N SER A 5 -17.82 36.21 45.38
CA SER A 5 -18.77 35.70 44.39
C SER A 5 -18.25 34.39 43.79
N ALA A 6 -18.94 33.29 44.04
CA ALA A 6 -18.69 32.01 43.43
C ALA A 6 -19.27 32.00 42.01
N ARG A 7 -18.40 31.89 40.99
CA ARG A 7 -18.82 31.61 39.59
C ARG A 7 -18.94 30.10 39.39
N HIS A 8 -20.16 29.65 39.09
CA HIS A 8 -20.43 28.28 38.67
C HIS A 8 -19.96 28.11 37.23
N ALA A 9 -18.97 27.24 37.04
CA ALA A 9 -18.61 26.73 35.71
C ALA A 9 -19.50 25.52 35.39
N ALA A 10 -20.39 25.66 34.43
CA ALA A 10 -21.17 24.54 33.90
C ALA A 10 -20.29 23.73 32.95
N LEU A 11 -19.96 22.48 33.34
CA LEU A 11 -19.39 21.51 32.43
C LEU A 11 -20.51 21.02 31.46
N VAL A 12 -20.39 21.35 30.19
CA VAL A 12 -21.20 20.73 29.13
C VAL A 12 -20.51 19.44 28.72
N ALA A 13 -21.02 18.31 29.18
CA ALA A 13 -20.59 17.00 28.71
C ALA A 13 -21.23 16.75 27.33
N ILE A 14 -20.44 16.83 26.27
CA ILE A 14 -20.85 16.39 24.93
C ILE A 14 -20.72 14.85 24.92
N ALA A 15 -21.86 14.17 25.06
CA ALA A 15 -21.93 12.73 24.82
C ALA A 15 -21.83 12.47 23.31
N ALA A 16 -20.65 12.03 22.85
CA ALA A 16 -20.52 11.47 21.52
C ALA A 16 -21.26 10.13 21.48
N ALA A 17 -22.46 10.13 20.90
CA ALA A 17 -23.17 8.89 20.58
C ALA A 17 -22.37 8.15 19.49
N ALA A 18 -21.63 7.11 19.88
CA ALA A 18 -21.08 6.15 18.93
C ALA A 18 -22.28 5.47 18.25
N ALA A 19 -22.53 5.81 16.98
CA ALA A 19 -23.47 5.07 16.16
C ALA A 19 -22.95 3.63 16.02
N ALA A 20 -23.66 2.67 16.62
CA ALA A 20 -23.39 1.26 16.38
C ALA A 20 -23.53 1.01 14.86
N PRO A 21 -22.64 0.24 14.24
CA PRO A 21 -22.78 -0.12 12.84
C PRO A 21 -24.12 -0.82 12.65
N ALA A 22 -24.94 -0.31 11.74
CA ALA A 22 -26.21 -0.94 11.41
C ALA A 22 -25.90 -2.33 10.86
N VAL A 23 -26.32 -3.36 11.58
CA VAL A 23 -26.28 -4.75 11.07
C VAL A 23 -27.27 -4.78 9.90
N ARG A 24 -26.71 -4.79 8.68
CA ARG A 24 -27.50 -4.92 7.46
C ARG A 24 -28.13 -6.32 7.42
N ALA A 25 -29.39 -6.38 6.99
CA ALA A 25 -30.01 -7.65 6.57
C ALA A 25 -29.10 -8.27 5.50
N GLN A 26 -28.89 -9.58 5.55
CA GLN A 26 -28.02 -10.32 4.66
C GLN A 26 -28.39 -9.97 3.20
N ASP A 27 -27.46 -9.31 2.48
CA ASP A 27 -27.70 -8.93 1.10
C ASP A 27 -27.77 -10.19 0.24
N THR A 28 -28.88 -10.38 -0.45
CA THR A 28 -29.11 -11.52 -1.34
C THR A 28 -28.60 -11.26 -2.76
N THR A 29 -28.09 -10.06 -3.04
CA THR A 29 -27.55 -9.71 -4.37
C THR A 29 -26.29 -10.55 -4.64
N PRO A 30 -26.22 -11.27 -5.78
CA PRO A 30 -25.08 -12.11 -6.08
C PRO A 30 -23.75 -11.34 -6.09
N VAL A 31 -22.72 -11.90 -5.47
CA VAL A 31 -21.33 -11.41 -5.59
C VAL A 31 -20.79 -11.81 -6.95
N VAL A 32 -20.40 -10.84 -7.76
CA VAL A 32 -19.84 -11.03 -9.11
C VAL A 32 -18.32 -11.08 -9.11
N LEU A 33 -17.67 -10.41 -8.15
CA LEU A 33 -16.23 -10.42 -8.00
C LEU A 33 -15.82 -10.36 -6.53
N THR A 34 -14.79 -11.11 -6.17
CA THR A 34 -14.11 -11.00 -4.86
C THR A 34 -12.63 -10.78 -5.10
N PHE A 35 -12.08 -9.70 -4.54
CA PHE A 35 -10.64 -9.46 -4.54
C PHE A 35 -10.13 -9.11 -3.14
N SER A 36 -8.83 -9.29 -2.92
CA SER A 36 -8.18 -8.89 -1.67
C SER A 36 -7.11 -7.84 -1.93
N THR A 37 -6.80 -7.07 -0.89
CA THR A 37 -5.74 -6.07 -0.94
C THR A 37 -5.00 -6.02 0.40
N VAL A 38 -3.68 -5.85 0.31
CA VAL A 38 -2.75 -5.78 1.45
C VAL A 38 -1.43 -5.20 0.97
N GLY A 39 -0.61 -4.64 1.84
CA GLY A 39 0.73 -4.12 1.53
C GLY A 39 1.71 -4.27 2.68
N ASP A 40 2.94 -3.85 2.46
CA ASP A 40 3.98 -3.67 3.49
C ASP A 40 4.42 -4.99 4.15
N SER A 41 4.83 -5.95 3.33
CA SER A 41 5.46 -7.19 3.83
C SER A 41 6.96 -7.05 4.08
N ARG A 42 7.65 -6.12 3.39
CA ARG A 42 9.08 -5.80 3.52
C ARG A 42 9.98 -7.03 3.61
N GLN A 43 9.81 -7.98 2.69
CA GLN A 43 10.58 -9.22 2.70
C GLN A 43 12.07 -8.95 2.42
N ASP A 44 12.93 -9.50 3.26
CA ASP A 44 14.39 -9.42 3.09
C ASP A 44 15.09 -10.67 3.65
N PRO A 45 15.39 -11.66 2.79
CA PRO A 45 16.09 -12.86 3.24
C PRO A 45 17.57 -12.63 3.57
N ASN A 46 18.12 -11.44 3.25
CA ASN A 46 19.55 -11.17 3.42
C ASN A 46 19.92 -10.69 4.81
N THR A 47 18.95 -10.28 5.61
CA THR A 47 19.18 -9.73 6.93
C THR A 47 19.00 -10.75 8.04
N TYR A 48 18.67 -12.00 7.69
CA TYR A 48 18.60 -13.09 8.65
C TYR A 48 20.02 -13.52 9.08
N ASP A 49 20.30 -13.43 10.35
CA ASP A 49 21.55 -13.88 10.98
C ASP A 49 21.33 -15.19 11.72
N GLN A 50 21.91 -16.28 11.18
CA GLN A 50 21.82 -17.60 11.81
C GLN A 50 22.55 -17.68 13.15
N ALA A 51 23.53 -16.81 13.40
CA ALA A 51 24.22 -16.76 14.69
C ALA A 51 23.28 -16.34 15.83
N SER A 52 22.18 -15.65 15.52
CA SER A 52 21.16 -15.26 16.48
C SER A 52 20.14 -16.37 16.78
N VAL A 53 20.17 -17.50 16.09
CA VAL A 53 19.23 -18.61 16.29
C VAL A 53 19.48 -19.25 17.65
N GLY A 54 18.43 -19.25 18.50
CA GLY A 54 18.51 -19.76 19.87
C GLY A 54 18.75 -18.70 20.93
N ALA A 55 19.12 -17.45 20.54
CA ALA A 55 19.10 -16.28 21.40
C ALA A 55 17.74 -15.59 21.35
N THR A 56 17.49 -14.60 22.18
CA THR A 56 16.36 -13.69 22.00
C THR A 56 16.60 -12.88 20.74
N LEU A 57 15.82 -13.14 19.69
CA LEU A 57 15.92 -12.41 18.44
C LEU A 57 15.62 -10.93 18.68
N SER A 58 16.39 -10.05 18.07
CA SER A 58 16.23 -8.61 18.17
C SER A 58 16.52 -7.93 16.83
N GLY A 59 16.12 -6.68 16.70
CA GLY A 59 16.37 -5.89 15.49
C GLY A 59 15.78 -6.55 14.23
N GLN A 60 16.58 -6.60 13.17
CA GLN A 60 16.13 -7.05 11.86
C GLN A 60 15.84 -8.55 11.77
N ASP A 61 16.54 -9.39 12.52
CA ASP A 61 16.30 -10.83 12.53
C ASP A 61 14.91 -11.18 13.04
N ALA A 62 14.50 -10.53 14.16
CA ALA A 62 13.16 -10.68 14.69
C ALA A 62 12.11 -10.14 13.69
N THR A 63 12.39 -9.02 13.05
CA THR A 63 11.52 -8.40 12.05
C THR A 63 11.34 -9.32 10.85
N TRP A 64 12.43 -9.90 10.32
CA TRP A 64 12.38 -10.80 9.17
C TRP A 64 11.50 -12.03 9.43
N LEU A 65 11.71 -12.72 10.53
CA LEU A 65 10.90 -13.90 10.89
C LEU A 65 9.42 -13.54 11.06
N GLN A 66 9.15 -12.43 11.69
CA GLN A 66 7.78 -11.96 11.93
C GLN A 66 7.10 -11.58 10.61
N ASN A 67 7.78 -10.84 9.75
CA ASN A 67 7.27 -10.44 8.43
C ASN A 67 6.89 -11.66 7.59
N THR A 68 7.80 -12.61 7.46
CA THR A 68 7.56 -13.84 6.68
C THR A 68 6.40 -14.66 7.24
N ARG A 69 6.33 -14.81 8.55
CA ARG A 69 5.26 -15.57 9.22
C ARG A 69 3.90 -14.92 9.05
N ALA A 70 3.82 -13.60 9.23
CA ALA A 70 2.59 -12.84 9.09
C ALA A 70 2.09 -12.88 7.65
N PHE A 71 2.96 -12.56 6.69
CA PHE A 71 2.63 -12.55 5.27
C PHE A 71 2.18 -13.93 4.77
N SER A 72 2.89 -15.00 5.12
CA SER A 72 2.50 -16.37 4.77
C SER A 72 1.10 -16.74 5.30
N ARG A 73 0.76 -16.30 6.51
CA ARG A 73 -0.57 -16.55 7.08
C ARG A 73 -1.65 -15.76 6.33
N ILE A 74 -1.41 -14.50 6.00
CA ILE A 74 -2.33 -13.66 5.23
C ILE A 74 -2.60 -14.29 3.86
N LEU A 75 -1.55 -14.69 3.12
CA LEU A 75 -1.68 -15.31 1.80
C LEU A 75 -2.54 -16.58 1.84
N ARG A 76 -2.30 -17.48 2.81
CA ARG A 76 -3.13 -18.68 2.98
C ARG A 76 -4.58 -18.36 3.30
N THR A 77 -4.82 -17.29 4.06
CA THR A 77 -6.20 -16.88 4.38
C THR A 77 -6.90 -16.29 3.15
N ILE A 78 -6.23 -15.42 2.39
CA ILE A 78 -6.74 -14.88 1.12
C ILE A 78 -7.10 -16.02 0.16
N GLN A 79 -6.23 -17.02 0.04
CA GLN A 79 -6.47 -18.21 -0.77
C GLN A 79 -7.73 -18.97 -0.28
N SER A 80 -7.89 -19.16 1.03
CA SER A 80 -9.07 -19.83 1.60
C SER A 80 -10.36 -19.04 1.41
N GLN A 81 -10.27 -17.71 1.32
CA GLN A 81 -11.38 -16.80 1.02
C GLN A 81 -11.76 -16.78 -0.48
N LYS A 82 -10.99 -17.49 -1.33
CA LYS A 82 -11.22 -17.60 -2.78
C LYS A 82 -11.27 -16.24 -3.49
N SER A 83 -10.43 -15.30 -3.06
CA SER A 83 -10.23 -14.05 -3.79
C SER A 83 -9.63 -14.35 -5.16
N THR A 84 -10.23 -13.82 -6.21
CA THR A 84 -9.76 -14.04 -7.59
C THR A 84 -8.61 -13.12 -7.98
N MET A 85 -8.46 -12.01 -7.25
CA MET A 85 -7.38 -11.04 -7.43
C MET A 85 -6.79 -10.66 -6.08
N LEU A 86 -5.48 -10.40 -6.06
CA LEU A 86 -4.77 -9.78 -4.95
C LEU A 86 -4.03 -8.55 -5.47
N PHE A 87 -4.39 -7.36 -4.96
CA PHE A 87 -3.61 -6.14 -5.15
C PHE A 87 -2.67 -5.96 -3.96
N PHE A 88 -1.37 -5.97 -4.24
CA PHE A 88 -0.35 -5.79 -3.19
C PHE A 88 0.16 -4.35 -3.20
N ASN A 89 -0.23 -3.57 -2.20
CA ASN A 89 -0.12 -2.11 -2.16
C ASN A 89 1.29 -1.60 -1.81
N GLY A 90 2.33 -2.17 -2.40
CA GLY A 90 3.71 -1.72 -2.25
C GLY A 90 4.42 -2.20 -1.00
N ASP A 91 5.69 -1.83 -0.87
CA ASP A 91 6.60 -2.25 0.19
C ASP A 91 6.65 -3.78 0.31
N MET A 92 6.79 -4.46 -0.85
CA MET A 92 6.99 -5.90 -0.96
C MET A 92 8.32 -6.31 -0.34
N ILE A 93 9.33 -5.48 -0.56
CA ILE A 93 10.73 -5.67 -0.19
C ILE A 93 11.15 -4.68 0.89
N ASN A 94 12.25 -4.97 1.57
CA ASN A 94 12.89 -4.01 2.48
C ASN A 94 13.57 -2.86 1.71
N GLY A 95 14.01 -3.11 0.49
CA GLY A 95 14.47 -2.11 -0.48
C GLY A 95 15.38 -1.03 0.07
N TYR A 96 15.08 0.21 -0.31
CA TYR A 96 15.73 1.46 0.09
C TYR A 96 17.19 1.64 -0.34
N GLY A 97 17.78 0.69 -1.08
CA GLY A 97 19.08 0.85 -1.70
C GLY A 97 18.99 1.65 -3.01
N TRP A 98 20.12 1.77 -3.67
CA TRP A 98 20.18 2.28 -5.04
C TRP A 98 20.59 1.14 -5.97
N ALA A 99 19.65 0.66 -6.78
CA ALA A 99 19.85 -0.48 -7.69
C ALA A 99 20.77 -0.17 -8.88
N GLY A 100 21.44 0.98 -8.91
CA GLY A 100 22.50 1.30 -9.85
C GLY A 100 23.65 0.28 -9.73
N PHE A 101 24.24 -0.05 -10.87
CA PHE A 101 25.31 -1.05 -10.94
C PHE A 101 26.50 -0.70 -10.04
N GLY A 102 26.88 -1.61 -9.16
CA GLY A 102 28.04 -1.49 -8.27
C GLY A 102 27.83 -0.60 -7.04
N TYR A 103 26.66 -0.03 -6.85
CA TYR A 103 26.37 0.74 -5.65
C TYR A 103 26.21 -0.17 -4.43
N THR A 104 26.82 0.18 -3.30
CA THR A 104 26.67 -0.54 -2.03
C THR A 104 26.10 0.37 -0.95
N SER A 105 25.17 -0.13 -0.15
CA SER A 105 24.49 0.58 0.95
C SER A 105 25.43 0.99 2.09
N ASN A 106 26.69 0.50 2.11
CA ASN A 106 27.69 0.85 3.12
C ASN A 106 28.41 2.17 2.83
N ALA A 107 28.17 2.80 1.69
CA ALA A 107 28.66 4.15 1.42
C ALA A 107 27.93 5.12 2.36
N THR A 108 28.69 5.93 3.11
CA THR A 108 28.11 7.01 3.91
C THR A 108 27.36 7.97 2.98
N GLN A 109 26.24 8.53 3.42
CA GLN A 109 25.40 9.46 2.62
C GLN A 109 26.20 10.58 1.94
N SER A 110 27.29 11.03 2.57
CA SER A 110 28.20 12.06 2.03
C SER A 110 29.15 11.58 0.95
N ALA A 111 29.27 10.28 0.73
CA ALA A 111 30.20 9.66 -0.23
C ALA A 111 29.52 9.15 -1.49
N ILE A 112 28.23 9.43 -1.69
CA ILE A 112 27.47 8.95 -2.85
C ILE A 112 27.83 9.82 -4.08
N ALA A 113 28.91 9.45 -4.73
CA ALA A 113 29.35 10.09 -5.98
C ALA A 113 28.76 9.44 -7.26
N GLY A 114 27.94 8.40 -7.09
CA GLY A 114 27.36 7.61 -8.18
C GLY A 114 27.75 6.12 -8.09
N PRO A 115 27.21 5.28 -8.99
CA PRO A 115 27.50 3.85 -9.00
C PRO A 115 28.96 3.59 -9.35
N VAL A 116 29.63 2.75 -8.54
CA VAL A 116 31.01 2.28 -8.77
C VAL A 116 30.93 0.85 -9.31
N ALA A 117 31.64 0.58 -10.41
CA ALA A 117 31.71 -0.78 -10.95
C ALA A 117 32.26 -1.76 -9.91
N PRO A 118 31.61 -2.89 -9.65
CA PRO A 118 32.08 -3.87 -8.67
C PRO A 118 33.38 -4.52 -9.17
N ALA A 119 34.35 -4.63 -8.27
CA ALA A 119 35.67 -5.18 -8.59
C ALA A 119 35.74 -6.71 -8.36
N THR A 120 34.90 -7.25 -7.48
CA THR A 120 34.92 -8.65 -7.08
C THR A 120 33.51 -9.27 -7.11
N THR A 121 33.42 -10.61 -7.12
CA THR A 121 32.16 -11.32 -6.97
C THR A 121 31.43 -10.95 -5.67
N ALA A 122 32.18 -10.72 -4.59
CA ALA A 122 31.61 -10.30 -3.31
C ALA A 122 30.92 -8.91 -3.42
N ASP A 123 31.54 -7.99 -4.15
CA ASP A 123 30.96 -6.65 -4.40
C ASP A 123 29.67 -6.76 -5.24
N ILE A 124 29.66 -7.63 -6.26
CA ILE A 124 28.45 -7.89 -7.06
C ILE A 124 27.33 -8.43 -6.18
N VAL A 125 27.60 -9.50 -5.43
CA VAL A 125 26.61 -10.15 -4.56
C VAL A 125 26.14 -9.23 -3.44
N GLY A 126 27.01 -8.36 -2.93
CA GLY A 126 26.73 -7.37 -1.89
C GLY A 126 26.07 -6.09 -2.40
N SER A 127 25.97 -5.88 -3.73
CA SER A 127 25.42 -4.65 -4.30
C SER A 127 23.93 -4.49 -4.00
N ASP A 128 23.45 -3.24 -3.96
CA ASP A 128 22.05 -2.96 -3.75
C ASP A 128 21.18 -3.49 -4.89
N LEU A 129 21.66 -3.51 -6.12
CA LEU A 129 20.98 -4.17 -7.24
C LEU A 129 20.69 -5.64 -6.92
N MET A 130 21.70 -6.40 -6.51
CA MET A 130 21.52 -7.82 -6.18
C MET A 130 20.65 -8.04 -4.95
N LYS A 131 20.69 -7.12 -3.98
CA LYS A 131 19.78 -7.16 -2.82
C LYS A 131 18.33 -6.98 -3.27
N HIS A 132 18.02 -5.99 -4.13
CA HIS A 132 16.69 -5.81 -4.69
C HIS A 132 16.21 -7.07 -5.40
N TYR A 133 17.02 -7.63 -6.31
CA TYR A 133 16.66 -8.83 -7.07
C TYR A 133 16.39 -10.04 -6.17
N ARG A 134 17.20 -10.26 -5.13
CA ARG A 134 16.97 -11.37 -4.17
C ARG A 134 15.71 -11.19 -3.35
N GLN A 135 15.43 -9.96 -2.92
CA GLN A 135 14.24 -9.63 -2.16
C GLN A 135 12.98 -9.81 -3.02
N TYR A 136 12.99 -9.33 -4.27
CA TYR A 136 11.91 -9.57 -5.23
C TYR A 136 11.71 -11.07 -5.50
N ALA A 137 12.78 -11.82 -5.75
CA ALA A 137 12.69 -13.26 -5.99
C ALA A 137 12.08 -14.00 -4.79
N PHE A 138 12.44 -13.60 -3.57
CA PHE A 138 11.88 -14.17 -2.35
C PHE A 138 10.39 -13.87 -2.22
N TRP A 139 9.98 -12.61 -2.38
CA TRP A 139 8.57 -12.21 -2.35
C TRP A 139 7.76 -12.94 -3.43
N ARG A 140 8.27 -13.00 -4.66
CA ARG A 140 7.65 -13.75 -5.78
C ARG A 140 7.45 -15.22 -5.44
N GLY A 141 8.42 -15.85 -4.80
CA GLY A 141 8.31 -17.22 -4.32
C GLY A 141 7.17 -17.41 -3.31
N MET A 142 6.95 -16.43 -2.43
CA MET A 142 5.85 -16.47 -1.47
C MET A 142 4.48 -16.36 -2.11
N VAL A 143 4.31 -15.55 -3.16
CA VAL A 143 3.03 -15.37 -3.84
C VAL A 143 2.78 -16.37 -4.98
N ALA A 144 3.81 -17.10 -5.43
CA ALA A 144 3.72 -18.03 -6.55
C ALA A 144 2.56 -19.05 -6.46
N PRO A 145 2.19 -19.59 -5.28
CA PRO A 145 1.06 -20.52 -5.18
C PRO A 145 -0.32 -19.91 -5.49
N LEU A 146 -0.46 -18.60 -5.44
CA LEU A 146 -1.76 -17.93 -5.61
C LEU A 146 -2.32 -18.09 -7.03
N PRO A 147 -1.58 -17.81 -8.12
CA PRO A 147 -2.06 -18.04 -9.49
C PRO A 147 -2.45 -19.50 -9.77
N GLU A 148 -1.74 -20.46 -9.16
CA GLU A 148 -2.05 -21.89 -9.30
C GLU A 148 -3.41 -22.25 -8.70
N THR A 149 -3.90 -21.44 -7.75
CA THR A 149 -5.16 -21.64 -7.05
C THR A 149 -6.26 -20.65 -7.46
N GLY A 150 -6.06 -19.90 -8.55
CA GLY A 150 -7.06 -19.03 -9.14
C GLY A 150 -7.04 -17.58 -8.62
N THR A 151 -5.92 -17.11 -8.04
CA THR A 151 -5.78 -15.70 -7.61
C THR A 151 -4.72 -15.00 -8.46
N TYR A 152 -5.10 -14.02 -9.27
CA TYR A 152 -4.16 -13.18 -10.00
C TYR A 152 -3.54 -12.12 -9.07
N VAL A 153 -2.21 -11.94 -9.12
CA VAL A 153 -1.49 -11.01 -8.24
C VAL A 153 -1.07 -9.76 -9.01
N PHE A 154 -1.51 -8.60 -8.54
CA PHE A 154 -1.17 -7.28 -9.08
C PHE A 154 -0.21 -6.57 -8.13
N PRO A 155 1.06 -6.37 -8.51
CA PRO A 155 2.00 -5.59 -7.71
C PRO A 155 1.76 -4.09 -7.89
N VAL A 156 1.78 -3.35 -6.79
CA VAL A 156 1.78 -1.88 -6.74
C VAL A 156 3.16 -1.44 -6.26
N PRO A 157 3.85 -0.49 -6.89
CA PRO A 157 5.13 -0.02 -6.38
C PRO A 157 4.96 0.79 -5.10
N GLY A 158 5.82 0.54 -4.11
CA GLY A 158 5.92 1.33 -2.89
C GLY A 158 7.23 2.12 -2.82
N ASN A 159 7.39 2.90 -1.78
CA ASN A 159 8.59 3.72 -1.62
C ASN A 159 9.84 2.87 -1.30
N HIS A 160 9.70 1.69 -0.74
CA HIS A 160 10.80 0.75 -0.55
C HIS A 160 11.30 0.16 -1.87
N GLU A 161 10.47 0.09 -2.89
CA GLU A 161 10.83 -0.31 -4.23
C GLU A 161 11.56 0.80 -5.00
N THR A 162 11.14 2.06 -4.84
CA THR A 162 11.57 3.16 -5.74
C THR A 162 12.57 4.12 -5.10
N GLU A 163 12.45 4.41 -3.80
CA GLU A 163 13.27 5.42 -3.12
C GLU A 163 14.66 4.91 -2.71
N CYS A 164 15.63 5.82 -2.70
CA CYS A 164 16.94 5.63 -2.13
C CYS A 164 17.01 6.30 -0.74
N LYS A 165 17.05 5.51 0.32
CA LYS A 165 17.11 6.01 1.71
C LYS A 165 18.40 6.77 2.02
N ALA A 166 19.52 6.34 1.40
CA ALA A 166 20.84 6.89 1.63
C ALA A 166 21.11 8.16 0.80
N CYS A 167 20.26 8.45 -0.20
CA CYS A 167 20.44 9.60 -1.07
C CYS A 167 20.01 10.91 -0.39
N PRO A 168 20.56 12.07 -0.80
CA PRO A 168 20.06 13.37 -0.36
C PRO A 168 18.57 13.51 -0.68
N LYS A 169 17.83 14.14 0.23
CA LYS A 169 16.42 14.46 0.01
C LYS A 169 16.26 15.53 -1.07
N ASN A 170 15.10 15.53 -1.74
CA ASN A 170 14.74 16.59 -2.67
C ASN A 170 14.43 17.93 -1.96
N ALA A 171 14.10 18.97 -2.73
CA ALA A 171 13.81 20.30 -2.21
C ALA A 171 12.59 20.33 -1.27
N ASP A 172 11.65 19.42 -1.45
CA ASP A 172 10.45 19.27 -0.60
C ASP A 172 10.73 18.47 0.68
N GLY A 173 11.99 18.05 0.91
CA GLY A 173 12.38 17.25 2.07
C GLY A 173 11.99 15.78 1.97
N GLN A 174 11.55 15.30 0.81
CA GLN A 174 11.20 13.91 0.55
C GLN A 174 12.43 13.09 0.16
N LYS A 175 12.40 11.78 0.42
CA LYS A 175 13.39 10.86 -0.15
C LYS A 175 13.22 10.83 -1.66
N VAL A 176 14.30 10.61 -2.37
CA VAL A 176 14.31 10.61 -3.84
C VAL A 176 14.20 9.19 -4.37
N SER A 177 13.37 9.01 -5.36
CA SER A 177 13.30 7.80 -6.17
C SER A 177 14.46 7.76 -7.17
N LYS A 178 14.83 6.56 -7.62
CA LYS A 178 15.91 6.34 -8.57
C LYS A 178 15.40 5.60 -9.80
N VAL A 179 15.88 6.05 -10.95
CA VAL A 179 15.54 5.42 -12.25
C VAL A 179 15.87 3.92 -12.23
N GLU A 180 17.02 3.57 -11.67
CA GLU A 180 17.47 2.19 -11.59
C GLU A 180 16.61 1.34 -10.65
N ASN A 181 16.04 1.94 -9.61
CA ASN A 181 15.09 1.27 -8.72
C ASN A 181 13.76 1.00 -9.45
N GLU A 182 13.21 1.99 -10.17
CA GLU A 182 12.04 1.79 -11.03
C GLU A 182 12.30 0.72 -12.10
N GLN A 183 13.49 0.73 -12.73
CA GLN A 183 13.88 -0.29 -13.69
C GLN A 183 14.01 -1.70 -13.06
N ALA A 184 14.57 -1.79 -11.85
CA ALA A 184 14.65 -3.05 -11.10
C ALA A 184 13.25 -3.57 -10.75
N TYR A 185 12.33 -2.70 -10.35
CA TYR A 185 10.92 -3.06 -10.15
C TYR A 185 10.30 -3.56 -11.46
N ALA A 186 10.37 -2.80 -12.54
CA ALA A 186 9.79 -3.16 -13.82
C ALA A 186 10.36 -4.50 -14.36
N ALA A 187 11.66 -4.75 -14.18
CA ALA A 187 12.30 -5.99 -14.60
C ALA A 187 11.84 -7.21 -13.78
N ASN A 188 11.56 -7.02 -12.48
CA ASN A 188 11.16 -8.12 -11.60
C ASN A 188 9.65 -8.34 -11.51
N MET A 189 8.84 -7.28 -11.68
CA MET A 189 7.39 -7.31 -11.51
C MET A 189 6.63 -7.16 -12.84
N GLY A 190 7.29 -6.72 -13.90
CA GLY A 190 6.65 -6.38 -15.17
C GLY A 190 5.91 -7.51 -15.86
N ASP A 191 6.28 -8.76 -15.62
CA ASP A 191 5.59 -9.95 -16.12
C ASP A 191 4.32 -10.31 -15.31
N LEU A 192 4.16 -9.78 -14.11
CA LEU A 192 2.92 -9.88 -13.32
C LEU A 192 1.90 -8.80 -13.72
N ILE A 193 2.36 -7.71 -14.36
CA ILE A 193 1.52 -6.57 -14.70
C ILE A 193 0.75 -6.87 -15.98
N VAL A 194 -0.52 -7.20 -15.82
CA VAL A 194 -1.52 -7.43 -16.87
C VAL A 194 -0.99 -8.26 -18.05
N ASP A 195 -0.43 -9.43 -17.76
CA ASP A 195 -0.18 -10.45 -18.79
C ASP A 195 -1.52 -11.06 -19.22
N THR A 196 -1.98 -10.76 -20.43
CA THR A 196 -3.30 -11.16 -20.94
C THR A 196 -3.49 -12.67 -20.94
N ALA A 197 -2.46 -13.45 -21.28
CA ALA A 197 -2.55 -14.91 -21.32
C ALA A 197 -2.69 -15.48 -19.90
N ARG A 198 -1.84 -15.06 -18.97
CA ARG A 198 -1.92 -15.46 -17.56
C ARG A 198 -3.22 -15.01 -16.93
N PHE A 199 -3.64 -13.77 -17.18
CA PHE A 199 -4.90 -13.21 -16.68
C PHE A 199 -6.09 -14.09 -17.13
N THR A 200 -6.15 -14.41 -18.43
CA THR A 200 -7.20 -15.27 -18.98
C THR A 200 -7.17 -16.69 -18.38
N ASN A 201 -5.98 -17.26 -18.19
CA ASN A 201 -5.83 -18.60 -17.62
C ASN A 201 -6.29 -18.64 -16.14
N VAL A 202 -6.03 -17.57 -15.37
CA VAL A 202 -6.38 -17.52 -13.95
C VAL A 202 -7.83 -17.11 -13.74
N LEU A 203 -8.34 -16.13 -14.50
CA LEU A 203 -9.63 -15.49 -14.26
C LEU A 203 -10.72 -15.88 -15.26
N GLY A 204 -10.40 -16.69 -16.29
CA GLY A 204 -11.35 -17.24 -17.24
C GLY A 204 -11.71 -16.33 -18.43
N SER A 205 -11.34 -15.04 -18.39
CA SER A 205 -11.53 -14.09 -19.50
C SER A 205 -10.44 -13.02 -19.49
N PRO A 206 -10.11 -12.43 -20.66
CA PRO A 206 -9.05 -11.42 -20.74
C PRO A 206 -9.45 -10.11 -20.05
N PRO A 207 -8.48 -9.31 -19.59
CA PRO A 207 -8.72 -7.92 -19.20
C PRO A 207 -9.07 -7.11 -20.46
N LEU A 208 -9.90 -6.10 -20.29
CA LEU A 208 -10.29 -5.18 -21.36
C LEU A 208 -9.64 -3.81 -21.14
N ASN A 209 -9.49 -3.04 -22.22
CA ASN A 209 -9.07 -1.63 -22.16
C ASN A 209 -7.81 -1.42 -21.30
N VAL A 210 -6.83 -2.32 -21.43
CA VAL A 210 -5.57 -2.19 -20.69
C VAL A 210 -4.89 -0.90 -21.11
N ASN A 211 -4.57 -0.05 -20.11
CA ASN A 211 -3.86 1.20 -20.30
C ASN A 211 -2.62 1.19 -19.41
N TYR A 212 -1.45 1.41 -20.00
CA TYR A 212 -0.20 1.53 -19.26
C TYR A 212 0.05 2.99 -18.93
N GLY A 213 0.68 3.23 -17.78
CA GLY A 213 0.86 4.53 -17.19
C GLY A 213 1.58 5.55 -18.06
N PRO A 214 1.70 6.80 -17.60
CA PRO A 214 2.18 7.86 -18.46
C PRO A 214 3.59 7.57 -18.96
N ALA A 215 3.79 7.71 -20.27
CA ALA A 215 5.12 7.73 -20.88
C ALA A 215 5.85 9.01 -20.48
N VAL A 216 7.18 9.04 -20.65
CA VAL A 216 8.03 10.22 -20.37
C VAL A 216 7.53 11.48 -21.07
N SER A 217 6.91 11.33 -22.25
CA SER A 217 6.34 12.45 -23.01
C SER A 217 5.02 12.99 -22.45
N TYR A 218 4.45 12.37 -21.43
CA TYR A 218 3.18 12.82 -20.83
C TYR A 218 3.43 13.98 -19.85
N SER A 219 3.53 15.18 -20.41
CA SER A 219 3.93 16.38 -19.69
C SER A 219 3.03 16.86 -18.54
N PRO A 220 1.68 16.65 -18.51
CA PRO A 220 0.84 17.22 -17.46
C PRO A 220 1.21 16.77 -16.04
N ASP A 221 1.74 15.55 -15.86
CA ASP A 221 2.13 15.02 -14.54
C ASP A 221 3.61 15.32 -14.18
N GLY A 222 4.38 15.98 -15.06
CA GLY A 222 5.78 16.35 -14.81
C GLY A 222 6.74 15.17 -14.63
N LEU A 223 6.39 14.00 -15.14
CA LEU A 223 7.17 12.78 -14.99
C LEU A 223 8.41 12.78 -15.87
N THR A 224 9.50 12.23 -15.34
CA THR A 224 10.81 12.19 -16.01
C THR A 224 11.20 10.78 -16.45
N THR A 225 10.42 9.76 -16.06
CA THR A 225 10.64 8.34 -16.38
C THR A 225 9.36 7.71 -16.92
N ASP A 226 9.50 6.64 -17.71
CA ASP A 226 8.39 5.85 -18.21
C ASP A 226 7.74 5.04 -17.08
N GLN A 227 6.47 5.28 -16.83
CA GLN A 227 5.70 4.66 -15.78
C GLN A 227 4.87 3.44 -16.25
N GLY A 228 5.06 2.97 -17.48
CA GLY A 228 4.23 1.92 -18.10
C GLY A 228 4.19 0.58 -17.38
N LYS A 229 5.17 0.31 -16.48
CA LYS A 229 5.19 -0.89 -15.61
C LYS A 229 5.06 -0.55 -14.12
N LEU A 230 4.81 0.71 -13.78
CA LEU A 230 4.63 1.18 -12.42
C LEU A 230 3.22 1.72 -12.18
N SER A 231 2.58 2.24 -13.24
CA SER A 231 1.16 2.62 -13.24
C SER A 231 0.47 1.95 -14.41
N TYR A 232 -0.74 1.45 -14.21
CA TYR A 232 -1.51 0.76 -15.24
C TYR A 232 -2.97 0.65 -14.83
N SER A 233 -3.86 0.42 -15.81
CA SER A 233 -5.26 0.16 -15.53
C SER A 233 -5.84 -0.88 -16.47
N PHE A 234 -6.99 -1.41 -16.12
CA PHE A 234 -7.76 -2.34 -16.95
C PHE A 234 -9.22 -2.39 -16.50
N ASP A 235 -10.08 -2.85 -17.41
CA ASP A 235 -11.47 -3.14 -17.10
C ASP A 235 -11.67 -4.67 -16.99
N TYR A 236 -12.46 -5.08 -16.02
CA TYR A 236 -12.88 -6.48 -15.85
C TYR A 236 -14.29 -6.56 -15.26
N GLN A 237 -15.18 -7.32 -15.90
CA GLN A 237 -16.58 -7.51 -15.48
C GLN A 237 -17.36 -6.20 -15.25
N GLY A 238 -17.11 -5.18 -16.08
CA GLY A 238 -17.75 -3.86 -15.94
C GLY A 238 -17.24 -3.01 -14.79
N LEU A 239 -16.12 -3.38 -14.20
CA LEU A 239 -15.40 -2.66 -13.15
C LEU A 239 -14.09 -2.13 -13.69
N HIS A 240 -13.62 -1.01 -13.17
CA HIS A 240 -12.36 -0.40 -13.54
C HIS A 240 -11.35 -0.45 -12.39
N PHE A 241 -10.13 -0.89 -12.69
CA PHE A 241 -9.01 -1.03 -11.75
C PHE A 241 -7.83 -0.21 -12.23
N ALA A 242 -7.33 0.70 -11.41
CA ALA A 242 -6.16 1.50 -11.72
C ALA A 242 -5.10 1.35 -10.61
N VAL A 243 -3.88 1.03 -10.99
CA VAL A 243 -2.69 1.02 -10.12
C VAL A 243 -1.85 2.23 -10.45
N ILE A 244 -1.39 2.96 -9.42
CA ILE A 244 -0.59 4.16 -9.58
C ILE A 244 0.70 4.09 -8.75
N ASN A 245 1.81 4.55 -9.33
CA ASN A 245 3.01 4.85 -8.59
C ASN A 245 2.84 6.17 -7.83
N THR A 246 3.06 6.17 -6.53
CA THR A 246 2.97 7.36 -5.67
C THR A 246 4.33 8.00 -5.37
N ASP A 247 5.39 7.43 -5.92
CA ASP A 247 6.77 7.90 -5.77
C ASP A 247 7.57 7.81 -7.08
N PRO A 248 7.05 8.38 -8.19
CA PRO A 248 7.80 8.38 -9.44
C PRO A 248 9.03 9.30 -9.33
N VAL A 249 10.07 8.98 -10.06
CA VAL A 249 11.32 9.78 -10.08
C VAL A 249 11.03 11.23 -10.45
N GLY A 250 11.45 12.14 -9.58
CA GLY A 250 11.28 13.59 -9.75
C GLY A 250 9.90 14.13 -9.35
N GLN A 251 8.99 13.26 -8.97
CA GLN A 251 7.66 13.61 -8.46
C GLN A 251 7.31 12.73 -7.25
N GLU A 252 8.26 12.53 -6.35
CA GLU A 252 8.08 11.72 -5.16
C GLU A 252 6.94 12.25 -4.29
N THR A 253 6.24 11.34 -3.63
CA THR A 253 5.06 11.65 -2.81
C THR A 253 3.98 12.37 -3.63
N SER A 254 3.75 11.88 -4.85
CA SER A 254 2.75 12.42 -5.79
C SER A 254 2.12 11.32 -6.63
N ALA A 255 0.82 11.42 -6.88
CA ALA A 255 0.11 10.58 -7.84
C ALA A 255 0.16 11.17 -9.26
N PRO A 256 0.08 10.36 -10.34
CA PRO A 256 -0.06 10.84 -11.72
C PRO A 256 -1.49 11.33 -11.97
N VAL A 257 -1.82 12.52 -11.49
CA VAL A 257 -3.20 13.03 -11.39
C VAL A 257 -3.86 13.19 -12.74
N ALA A 258 -3.14 13.77 -13.71
CA ALA A 258 -3.72 14.03 -15.04
C ALA A 258 -3.94 12.72 -15.83
N TRP A 259 -3.00 11.77 -15.73
CA TRP A 259 -3.16 10.45 -16.32
C TRP A 259 -4.36 9.72 -15.71
N LEU A 260 -4.46 9.69 -14.38
CA LEU A 260 -5.56 9.01 -13.68
C LEU A 260 -6.90 9.65 -14.01
N ALA A 261 -6.99 10.99 -14.06
CA ALA A 261 -8.24 11.69 -14.42
C ALA A 261 -8.71 11.33 -15.84
N ALA A 262 -7.78 11.28 -16.80
CA ALA A 262 -8.10 10.87 -18.17
C ALA A 262 -8.53 9.40 -18.25
N ASP A 263 -7.88 8.52 -17.49
CA ASP A 263 -8.17 7.09 -17.46
C ASP A 263 -9.55 6.80 -16.85
N LEU A 264 -9.87 7.39 -15.69
CA LEU A 264 -11.17 7.26 -15.05
C LEU A 264 -12.30 7.89 -15.90
N ALA A 265 -12.04 9.01 -16.59
CA ALA A 265 -12.98 9.60 -17.53
C ALA A 265 -13.31 8.65 -18.68
N ALA A 266 -12.27 8.04 -19.27
CA ALA A 266 -12.45 7.07 -20.34
C ALA A 266 -13.23 5.83 -19.87
N ALA A 267 -12.92 5.31 -18.68
CA ALA A 267 -13.63 4.17 -18.11
C ALA A 267 -15.10 4.50 -17.78
N SER A 268 -15.35 5.70 -17.23
CA SER A 268 -16.71 6.21 -17.02
C SER A 268 -17.50 6.32 -18.32
N GLY A 269 -16.85 6.85 -19.38
CA GLY A 269 -17.45 6.92 -20.74
C GLY A 269 -17.78 5.54 -21.33
N ARG A 270 -17.08 4.48 -20.91
CA ARG A 270 -17.39 3.09 -21.28
C ARG A 270 -18.48 2.43 -20.41
N GLY A 271 -18.95 3.13 -19.38
CA GLY A 271 -19.99 2.62 -18.47
C GLY A 271 -19.46 1.73 -17.34
N ALA A 272 -18.21 1.92 -16.92
CA ALA A 272 -17.70 1.25 -15.73
C ALA A 272 -18.57 1.58 -14.50
N LYS A 273 -19.00 0.53 -13.77
CA LYS A 273 -19.92 0.68 -12.65
C LYS A 273 -19.22 1.12 -11.35
N ARG A 274 -17.96 0.70 -11.17
CA ARG A 274 -17.13 0.99 -9.99
C ARG A 274 -15.69 1.23 -10.41
N PHE A 275 -15.02 2.07 -9.62
CA PHE A 275 -13.63 2.46 -9.84
C PHE A 275 -12.83 2.13 -8.58
N PHE A 276 -11.79 1.31 -8.72
CA PHE A 276 -10.88 0.93 -7.66
C PHE A 276 -9.49 1.42 -8.02
N VAL A 277 -8.92 2.25 -7.16
CA VAL A 277 -7.58 2.82 -7.36
C VAL A 277 -6.66 2.29 -6.27
N PHE A 278 -5.47 1.84 -6.66
CA PHE A 278 -4.47 1.26 -5.78
C PHE A 278 -3.18 2.05 -5.90
N GLY A 279 -2.68 2.53 -4.79
CA GLY A 279 -1.39 3.19 -4.67
C GLY A 279 -0.74 2.82 -3.35
N HIS A 280 0.50 3.24 -3.12
CA HIS A 280 1.17 2.90 -1.88
C HIS A 280 0.91 3.92 -0.78
N LYS A 281 1.21 5.21 -1.03
CA LYS A 281 1.05 6.26 -0.01
C LYS A 281 -0.41 6.68 0.14
N PRO A 282 -0.94 6.76 1.39
CA PRO A 282 -2.29 7.27 1.62
C PRO A 282 -2.39 8.75 1.22
N ALA A 283 -3.56 9.16 0.75
CA ALA A 283 -3.83 10.57 0.50
C ALA A 283 -3.87 11.36 1.82
N TYR A 284 -4.45 10.76 2.84
CA TYR A 284 -4.55 11.33 4.18
C TYR A 284 -3.95 10.37 5.20
N THR A 285 -2.98 10.86 5.96
CA THR A 285 -2.37 10.10 7.05
C THR A 285 -3.39 9.79 8.13
N TYR A 286 -3.44 8.55 8.56
CA TYR A 286 -4.27 8.15 9.70
C TYR A 286 -3.56 8.48 11.03
N ALA A 287 -4.19 9.29 11.84
CA ALA A 287 -3.69 9.66 13.16
C ALA A 287 -4.08 8.59 14.20
N TYR A 288 -3.35 7.48 14.26
CA TYR A 288 -3.56 6.41 15.24
C TYR A 288 -3.18 6.81 16.68
N ALA A 289 -2.47 7.92 16.88
CA ALA A 289 -2.13 8.46 18.18
C ALA A 289 -1.88 9.98 18.09
N PRO A 290 -1.91 10.72 19.20
CA PRO A 290 -1.53 12.13 19.23
C PRO A 290 -0.11 12.36 18.70
N GLY A 291 0.08 13.39 17.89
CA GLY A 291 1.39 13.78 17.35
C GLY A 291 1.88 12.97 16.15
N VAL A 292 1.05 12.11 15.58
CA VAL A 292 1.35 11.45 14.28
C VAL A 292 1.45 12.53 13.20
N ALA A 293 2.62 12.64 12.59
CA ALA A 293 2.86 13.56 11.48
C ALA A 293 2.41 12.96 10.14
N GLY A 294 2.13 13.81 9.16
CA GLY A 294 1.84 13.37 7.80
C GLY A 294 2.97 12.54 7.22
N SER A 295 2.66 11.38 6.65
CA SER A 295 3.62 10.45 6.04
C SER A 295 3.21 10.02 4.63
N GLY A 296 1.95 10.25 4.26
CA GLY A 296 1.40 9.99 2.94
C GLY A 296 1.60 11.14 1.95
N LEU A 297 0.68 11.29 1.02
CA LEU A 297 0.66 12.42 0.06
C LEU A 297 0.43 13.78 0.75
N ASP A 298 0.13 13.78 2.04
CA ASP A 298 -0.03 14.96 2.91
C ASP A 298 1.22 15.24 3.77
N ALA A 299 2.36 14.62 3.47
CA ALA A 299 3.58 14.68 4.30
C ALA A 299 4.17 16.09 4.47
N THR A 300 3.98 16.97 3.47
CA THR A 300 4.48 18.35 3.51
C THR A 300 3.46 19.31 2.92
N PRO A 301 3.58 20.64 3.20
CA PRO A 301 2.74 21.64 2.53
C PRO A 301 2.84 21.60 1.00
N ALA A 302 4.03 21.31 0.44
CA ALA A 302 4.22 21.21 -1.00
C ALA A 302 3.47 20.02 -1.61
N THR A 303 3.43 18.88 -0.92
CA THR A 303 2.74 17.69 -1.39
C THR A 303 1.22 17.77 -1.18
N THR A 304 0.75 18.56 -0.21
CA THR A 304 -0.67 18.70 0.13
C THR A 304 -1.51 19.20 -1.04
N ALA A 305 -1.02 20.17 -1.83
CA ALA A 305 -1.75 20.68 -3.00
C ALA A 305 -1.89 19.58 -4.09
N ARG A 306 -0.85 18.78 -4.32
CA ARG A 306 -0.89 17.64 -5.24
C ARG A 306 -1.84 16.55 -4.73
N ARG A 307 -1.82 16.27 -3.40
CA ARG A 307 -2.76 15.38 -2.74
C ARG A 307 -4.21 15.85 -2.95
N ASP A 308 -4.50 17.15 -2.79
CA ASP A 308 -5.85 17.68 -2.97
C ASP A 308 -6.34 17.53 -4.40
N ALA A 309 -5.46 17.78 -5.39
CA ALA A 309 -5.78 17.54 -6.80
C ALA A 309 -6.08 16.05 -7.07
N PHE A 310 -5.28 15.14 -6.54
CA PHE A 310 -5.51 13.70 -6.62
C PHE A 310 -6.85 13.31 -5.97
N TRP A 311 -7.11 13.77 -4.76
CA TRP A 311 -8.34 13.40 -4.04
C TRP A 311 -9.58 13.94 -4.70
N ASN A 312 -9.51 15.11 -5.36
CA ASN A 312 -10.62 15.62 -6.15
C ASN A 312 -10.99 14.69 -7.30
N VAL A 313 -10.03 14.06 -7.95
CA VAL A 313 -10.29 13.02 -8.97
C VAL A 313 -10.94 11.79 -8.34
N ILE A 314 -10.46 11.32 -7.19
CA ILE A 314 -11.06 10.19 -6.44
C ILE A 314 -12.53 10.47 -6.09
N GLU A 315 -12.83 11.67 -5.57
CA GLU A 315 -14.19 12.09 -5.22
C GLU A 315 -15.08 12.23 -6.48
N GLN A 316 -14.55 12.81 -7.56
CA GLN A 316 -15.30 13.04 -8.81
C GLN A 316 -15.86 11.73 -9.40
N TYR A 317 -15.10 10.64 -9.32
CA TYR A 317 -15.49 9.34 -9.85
C TYR A 317 -16.02 8.38 -8.77
N HIS A 318 -16.19 8.84 -7.53
CA HIS A 318 -16.55 8.01 -6.38
C HIS A 318 -15.67 6.74 -6.29
N ALA A 319 -14.39 6.89 -6.62
CA ALA A 319 -13.45 5.78 -6.59
C ALA A 319 -13.11 5.38 -5.14
N THR A 320 -12.86 4.10 -4.92
CA THR A 320 -12.29 3.63 -3.66
C THR A 320 -10.78 3.55 -3.79
N TYR A 321 -10.05 4.25 -2.92
CA TYR A 321 -8.59 4.28 -2.91
C TYR A 321 -8.02 3.34 -1.85
N PHE A 322 -7.28 2.31 -2.29
CA PHE A 322 -6.60 1.35 -1.43
C PHE A 322 -5.11 1.65 -1.35
N THR A 323 -4.55 1.59 -0.14
CA THR A 323 -3.16 1.97 0.11
C THR A 323 -2.48 1.08 1.15
N GLY A 324 -1.13 1.14 1.18
CA GLY A 324 -0.26 0.62 2.21
C GLY A 324 0.41 1.74 2.99
N HIS A 325 1.75 1.68 3.10
CA HIS A 325 2.67 2.68 3.66
C HIS A 325 2.57 2.86 5.18
N MET A 326 1.38 3.08 5.68
CA MET A 326 1.12 3.08 7.12
C MET A 326 0.85 1.65 7.58
N HIS A 327 1.65 1.19 8.54
CA HIS A 327 1.61 -0.19 9.01
C HIS A 327 0.47 -0.42 10.00
N THR A 328 -0.74 -0.21 9.51
CA THR A 328 -2.00 -0.30 10.25
C THR A 328 -3.14 -0.67 9.31
N TYR A 329 -4.33 -0.88 9.88
CA TYR A 329 -5.59 -1.00 9.16
C TYR A 329 -6.48 0.19 9.51
N ASN A 330 -6.96 0.89 8.49
CA ASN A 330 -7.92 1.98 8.65
C ASN A 330 -8.82 2.12 7.43
N VAL A 331 -10.09 2.42 7.65
CA VAL A 331 -11.04 2.80 6.61
C VAL A 331 -11.63 4.16 6.97
N SER A 332 -11.58 5.09 6.04
CA SER A 332 -12.04 6.47 6.25
C SER A 332 -12.70 7.05 5.01
N GLN A 333 -13.45 8.10 5.22
CA GLN A 333 -13.99 8.98 4.17
C GLN A 333 -13.48 10.40 4.46
N PRO A 334 -12.27 10.75 4.02
CA PRO A 334 -11.58 11.98 4.45
C PRO A 334 -12.36 13.28 4.19
N LYS A 335 -13.16 13.30 3.13
CA LYS A 335 -14.07 14.44 2.79
C LYS A 335 -15.55 14.04 2.78
N GLY A 336 -15.89 12.86 3.32
CA GLY A 336 -17.26 12.39 3.46
C GLY A 336 -17.87 11.73 2.22
N GLY A 337 -17.14 11.66 1.10
CA GLY A 337 -17.58 11.02 -0.16
C GLY A 337 -16.89 9.69 -0.39
N ALA A 338 -15.76 9.70 -1.08
CA ALA A 338 -15.00 8.51 -1.44
C ALA A 338 -14.28 7.86 -0.23
N TYR A 339 -14.06 6.55 -0.33
CA TYR A 339 -13.35 5.79 0.71
C TYR A 339 -11.84 5.74 0.45
N GLN A 340 -11.06 5.92 1.53
CA GLN A 340 -9.66 5.54 1.62
C GLN A 340 -9.54 4.33 2.55
N VAL A 341 -8.85 3.28 2.09
CA VAL A 341 -8.63 2.03 2.82
C VAL A 341 -7.13 1.80 2.95
N ILE A 342 -6.61 1.90 4.16
CA ILE A 342 -5.21 1.63 4.48
C ILE A 342 -5.10 0.18 4.96
N VAL A 343 -4.24 -0.62 4.31
CA VAL A 343 -4.00 -2.04 4.60
C VAL A 343 -2.50 -2.35 4.51
N GLY A 344 -1.69 -1.60 5.27
CA GLY A 344 -0.22 -1.62 5.21
C GLY A 344 0.45 -2.51 6.27
N SER A 345 -0.20 -3.57 6.76
CA SER A 345 0.37 -4.37 7.85
C SER A 345 0.53 -5.87 7.51
N ALA A 346 1.05 -6.19 6.29
CA ALA A 346 1.32 -7.56 5.86
C ALA A 346 2.54 -8.24 6.54
N GLY A 347 3.09 -7.63 7.56
CA GLY A 347 4.23 -8.18 8.28
C GLY A 347 5.24 -7.15 8.75
N SER A 348 5.28 -5.96 8.18
CA SER A 348 6.10 -4.84 8.65
C SER A 348 5.85 -4.53 10.14
N PRO A 349 6.84 -4.02 10.87
CA PRO A 349 6.63 -3.54 12.23
C PRO A 349 5.51 -2.50 12.28
N PHE A 350 4.61 -2.60 13.27
CA PHE A 350 3.51 -1.64 13.41
C PHE A 350 4.01 -0.23 13.63
N ASP A 351 3.39 0.76 13.00
CA ASP A 351 3.64 2.18 13.28
C ASP A 351 3.25 2.55 14.72
N ALA A 352 2.11 2.02 15.18
CA ALA A 352 1.69 2.15 16.57
C ALA A 352 2.59 1.30 17.49
N THR A 353 3.38 1.95 18.35
CA THR A 353 4.35 1.27 19.20
C THR A 353 3.69 0.54 20.39
N ALA A 354 4.39 -0.44 20.95
CA ALA A 354 3.96 -1.11 22.17
C ALA A 354 3.86 -0.13 23.36
N ALA A 355 4.72 0.89 23.41
CA ALA A 355 4.68 1.93 24.44
C ALA A 355 3.40 2.79 24.32
N GLN A 356 2.99 3.18 23.12
CA GLN A 356 1.73 3.89 22.89
C GLN A 356 0.52 3.05 23.28
N ALA A 357 0.54 1.74 22.95
CA ALA A 357 -0.51 0.82 23.39
C ALA A 357 -0.58 0.71 24.91
N ALA A 358 0.56 0.56 25.59
CA ALA A 358 0.64 0.51 27.05
C ALA A 358 0.21 1.81 27.72
N ALA A 359 0.46 2.95 27.09
CA ALA A 359 0.01 4.27 27.55
C ALA A 359 -1.49 4.54 27.29
N GLY A 360 -2.19 3.66 26.54
CA GLY A 360 -3.62 3.82 26.25
C GLY A 360 -3.95 4.99 25.33
N VAL A 361 -3.00 5.42 24.47
CA VAL A 361 -3.17 6.59 23.59
C VAL A 361 -3.57 6.23 22.16
N LEU A 362 -3.73 4.95 21.82
CA LEU A 362 -4.13 4.50 20.49
C LEU A 362 -5.60 4.82 20.23
N ALA A 363 -5.89 5.28 19.02
CA ALA A 363 -7.26 5.59 18.58
C ALA A 363 -8.14 4.34 18.50
N HIS A 364 -7.58 3.23 17.98
CA HIS A 364 -8.25 1.94 17.87
C HIS A 364 -7.33 0.81 18.33
N PRO A 365 -7.17 0.60 19.66
CA PRO A 365 -6.20 -0.36 20.21
C PRO A 365 -6.32 -1.79 19.65
N ALA A 366 -7.52 -2.20 19.23
CA ALA A 366 -7.78 -3.53 18.69
C ALA A 366 -7.35 -3.69 17.22
N THR A 367 -7.08 -2.61 16.50
CA THR A 367 -6.76 -2.64 15.06
C THR A 367 -5.44 -1.97 14.72
N ASP A 368 -5.00 -0.97 15.49
CA ASP A 368 -3.77 -0.22 15.22
C ASP A 368 -2.50 -1.07 15.31
N ARG A 369 -2.58 -2.27 15.88
CA ARG A 369 -1.47 -3.22 16.03
C ARG A 369 -1.82 -4.63 15.57
N ASP A 370 -2.66 -4.75 14.54
CA ASP A 370 -2.99 -6.02 13.91
C ASP A 370 -2.34 -6.13 12.52
N TYR A 371 -1.88 -7.33 12.17
CA TYR A 371 -1.61 -7.70 10.79
C TYR A 371 -2.93 -7.85 10.08
N ALA A 372 -3.15 -7.05 9.02
CA ALA A 372 -4.47 -6.94 8.43
C ALA A 372 -4.43 -6.95 6.90
N TRP A 373 -5.56 -7.34 6.31
CA TRP A 373 -5.87 -7.24 4.89
C TRP A 373 -7.34 -6.92 4.71
N ALA A 374 -7.72 -6.47 3.53
CA ALA A 374 -9.12 -6.31 3.18
C ALA A 374 -9.52 -7.31 2.09
N THR A 375 -10.73 -7.86 2.22
CA THR A 375 -11.41 -8.61 1.17
C THR A 375 -12.61 -7.81 0.72
N VAL A 376 -12.67 -7.54 -0.58
CA VAL A 376 -13.70 -6.71 -1.21
C VAL A 376 -14.61 -7.60 -2.04
N LYS A 377 -15.92 -7.50 -1.82
CA LYS A 377 -16.94 -8.20 -2.59
C LYS A 377 -17.75 -7.19 -3.37
N VAL A 378 -17.80 -7.36 -4.68
CA VAL A 378 -18.62 -6.53 -5.56
C VAL A 378 -19.87 -7.31 -5.94
N HIS A 379 -21.01 -6.69 -5.75
CA HIS A 379 -22.34 -7.26 -6.04
C HIS A 379 -22.80 -6.91 -7.46
N ALA A 380 -23.74 -7.70 -7.99
CA ALA A 380 -24.25 -7.54 -9.35
C ALA A 380 -24.95 -6.19 -9.58
N ASP A 381 -25.54 -5.60 -8.54
CA ASP A 381 -26.16 -4.26 -8.56
C ASP A 381 -25.12 -3.13 -8.50
N GLY A 382 -23.87 -3.44 -8.27
CA GLY A 382 -22.78 -2.47 -8.07
C GLY A 382 -22.49 -2.16 -6.60
N GLY A 383 -23.23 -2.73 -5.63
CA GLY A 383 -22.88 -2.62 -4.22
C GLY A 383 -21.52 -3.21 -3.92
N VAL A 384 -20.80 -2.66 -2.92
CA VAL A 384 -19.46 -3.13 -2.54
C VAL A 384 -19.37 -3.32 -1.04
N ASP A 385 -19.00 -4.53 -0.60
CA ASP A 385 -18.60 -4.80 0.78
C ASP A 385 -17.08 -4.76 0.90
N ILE A 386 -16.56 -3.98 1.85
CA ILE A 386 -15.15 -3.98 2.26
C ILE A 386 -15.05 -4.64 3.62
N LEU A 387 -14.42 -5.80 3.69
CA LEU A 387 -14.28 -6.62 4.88
C LEU A 387 -12.82 -6.61 5.33
N GLY A 388 -12.53 -5.92 6.43
CA GLY A 388 -11.21 -5.93 7.04
C GLY A 388 -11.02 -7.14 7.95
N TYR A 389 -9.97 -7.90 7.74
CA TYR A 389 -9.58 -9.03 8.58
C TYR A 389 -8.20 -8.81 9.16
N GLY A 390 -7.95 -9.35 10.35
CA GLY A 390 -6.63 -9.25 10.95
C GLY A 390 -6.40 -10.23 12.08
N PHE A 391 -5.17 -10.21 12.59
CA PHE A 391 -4.74 -10.93 13.78
C PHE A 391 -3.59 -10.17 14.46
N ASN A 392 -3.51 -10.28 15.77
CA ASN A 392 -2.54 -9.54 16.57
C ASN A 392 -1.10 -10.08 16.45
N ALA A 393 -0.15 -9.33 17.04
CA ALA A 393 1.28 -9.67 17.07
C ALA A 393 1.60 -11.04 17.72
N SER A 394 0.70 -11.55 18.55
CA SER A 394 0.82 -12.90 19.16
C SER A 394 0.30 -14.02 18.26
N PHE A 395 -0.12 -13.70 17.03
CA PHE A 395 -0.69 -14.65 16.06
C PHE A 395 -1.94 -15.37 16.57
N GLY A 396 -2.77 -14.67 17.32
CA GLY A 396 -4.09 -15.13 17.76
C GLY A 396 -5.06 -15.44 16.60
N PRO A 397 -6.33 -15.78 16.88
CA PRO A 397 -7.32 -16.05 15.84
C PRO A 397 -7.47 -14.89 14.85
N THR A 398 -7.79 -15.19 13.60
CA THR A 398 -8.21 -14.18 12.63
C THR A 398 -9.58 -13.63 13.02
N GLN A 399 -9.73 -12.33 13.00
CA GLN A 399 -10.95 -11.60 13.36
C GLN A 399 -11.40 -10.71 12.21
N LEU A 400 -12.71 -10.44 12.15
CA LEU A 400 -13.26 -9.37 11.34
C LEU A 400 -13.04 -8.05 12.10
N LEU A 401 -12.21 -7.16 11.56
CA LEU A 401 -11.87 -5.87 12.16
C LEU A 401 -12.89 -4.78 11.83
N GLY A 402 -13.56 -4.91 10.69
CA GLY A 402 -14.58 -3.97 10.25
C GLY A 402 -15.26 -4.42 8.96
N GLN A 403 -16.46 -3.92 8.75
CA GLN A 403 -17.23 -4.10 7.53
C GLN A 403 -17.83 -2.77 7.12
N TYR A 404 -17.62 -2.41 5.86
CA TYR A 404 -18.10 -1.17 5.27
C TYR A 404 -18.84 -1.49 3.98
N PHE A 405 -19.95 -0.81 3.76
CA PHE A 405 -20.75 -1.00 2.56
C PHE A 405 -20.83 0.29 1.76
N ILE A 406 -20.57 0.17 0.47
CA ILE A 406 -20.77 1.24 -0.52
C ILE A 406 -22.04 0.86 -1.31
N ALA A 407 -23.07 1.69 -1.25
CA ALA A 407 -24.32 1.47 -1.97
C ALA A 407 -24.11 1.47 -3.49
N PRO A 408 -24.97 0.78 -4.26
CA PRO A 408 -24.97 0.75 -5.72
C PRO A 408 -24.91 2.10 -6.40
#